data_7a13208d37fee33dde21500ea979d01d
#
_entry.id   7a13208d37fee33dde21500ea979d01d
#
_cell.length_a   1.000
_cell.length_b   1.000
_cell.length_c   1.000
_cell.angle_alpha   90.00
_cell.angle_beta   90.00
_cell.angle_gamma   90.00
#
_symmetry.space_group_name_H-M   'P 1'
#
loop_
_entity.id
_entity.type
_entity.pdbx_description
1 polymer ?
#
loop_
_entity_poly.entity_id
_entity_poly.type
_entity_poly.pdbx_seq_one_letter_code
_entity_poly.pdbx_strand_id
1 'polypeptide(L)'
;MTDPQPCRVIGVLDDGAASLSATALAFLRRADWVIGGARTLALLDDDIAPHAIRRDLTGQLSAVPGWIAQAREAQQTSVVLATGDPLCHGIASYLAARLCIAAIEVLPNVSTLQLACARFGVAWQDARIVSVHSKDAGEWQAGTAPGHGLYALAQAVRQHERLIVLTSPDNSPDRIARLLLAEGLGDDFVLCVAERLCSPHERTWADMPPAEAALHRFADPNVVLLLRTTARPRPVCLGLADSAYQQRQPDKGLITKQEVRAVSLARLQLRCDSRVWDIGAGSGSVGLEAARLCPQGHVWAIEKNEADAAIARHNARALGVSNHTLVHGKAPEGLDAWPDPDAIFIGGSGGELADLIALCLRRLRPGGWLVMNFVTLENMATATQTLQALGATWDVLQLQAARSKPILHMHRMAAENPVWIVCAQPGDGA
;
A
#
# COMPACT_ATOMS: atom_id res chain seq x y z
N MET A 1 22.98 -29.21 -33.07
CA MET A 1 21.96 -28.19 -33.17
C MET A 1 22.43 -27.07 -32.25
N THR A 2 22.73 -25.90 -32.78
CA THR A 2 23.09 -24.70 -31.95
C THR A 2 21.88 -24.32 -31.13
N ASP A 3 22.09 -24.10 -29.83
CA ASP A 3 21.04 -23.64 -28.92
C ASP A 3 20.42 -22.33 -29.48
N PRO A 4 19.11 -22.20 -29.54
CA PRO A 4 18.47 -21.01 -30.09
C PRO A 4 18.91 -19.79 -29.29
N GLN A 5 19.34 -18.72 -29.97
CA GLN A 5 19.81 -17.50 -29.32
C GLN A 5 18.71 -16.88 -28.46
N PRO A 6 19.07 -16.28 -27.29
CA PRO A 6 18.10 -15.58 -26.46
C PRO A 6 17.56 -14.34 -27.18
N CYS A 7 16.32 -13.97 -26.92
CA CYS A 7 15.75 -12.69 -27.33
C CYS A 7 16.43 -11.55 -26.55
N ARG A 8 16.90 -10.52 -27.23
CA ARG A 8 17.55 -9.39 -26.59
C ARG A 8 16.53 -8.30 -26.25
N VAL A 9 16.47 -7.96 -24.98
CA VAL A 9 15.59 -6.89 -24.48
C VAL A 9 16.46 -5.65 -24.27
N ILE A 10 16.32 -4.67 -25.15
CA ILE A 10 17.18 -3.48 -25.20
C ILE A 10 16.44 -2.29 -24.61
N GLY A 11 17.08 -1.63 -23.63
CA GLY A 11 16.62 -0.36 -23.08
C GLY A 11 16.89 0.80 -24.05
N VAL A 12 15.89 1.66 -24.27
CA VAL A 12 15.93 2.79 -25.20
C VAL A 12 15.44 4.05 -24.50
N LEU A 13 16.13 5.18 -24.73
CA LEU A 13 15.67 6.51 -24.32
C LEU A 13 15.08 7.27 -25.50
N ASP A 14 14.42 8.39 -25.23
CA ASP A 14 13.75 9.21 -26.27
C ASP A 14 14.72 10.01 -27.16
N ASP A 15 16.03 9.91 -26.95
CA ASP A 15 17.07 10.36 -27.85
C ASP A 15 17.48 9.29 -28.90
N GLY A 16 16.78 8.15 -28.93
CA GLY A 16 16.96 7.10 -29.93
C GLY A 16 18.30 6.40 -29.87
N ALA A 17 18.95 6.24 -31.03
CA ALA A 17 20.21 5.53 -31.15
C ALA A 17 21.39 6.18 -30.38
N ALA A 18 21.28 7.46 -30.04
CA ALA A 18 22.35 8.20 -29.32
C ALA A 18 22.57 7.63 -27.90
N SER A 19 21.55 7.06 -27.27
CA SER A 19 21.65 6.44 -25.94
C SER A 19 22.02 4.96 -25.96
N LEU A 20 22.05 4.33 -27.13
CA LEU A 20 22.33 2.90 -27.24
C LEU A 20 23.83 2.63 -27.16
N SER A 21 24.24 1.59 -26.42
CA SER A 21 25.60 1.09 -26.51
C SER A 21 25.88 0.55 -27.92
N ALA A 22 27.15 0.56 -28.33
CA ALA A 22 27.56 0.01 -29.64
C ALA A 22 27.08 -1.46 -29.80
N THR A 23 27.09 -2.23 -28.72
CA THR A 23 26.64 -3.61 -28.71
C THR A 23 25.12 -3.69 -28.94
N ALA A 24 24.33 -2.89 -28.25
CA ALA A 24 22.86 -2.88 -28.39
C ALA A 24 22.46 -2.46 -29.81
N LEU A 25 23.12 -1.43 -30.35
CA LEU A 25 22.91 -0.94 -31.72
C LEU A 25 23.28 -2.00 -32.76
N ALA A 26 24.38 -2.74 -32.57
CA ALA A 26 24.76 -3.84 -33.45
C ALA A 26 23.77 -4.98 -33.48
N PHE A 27 23.16 -5.34 -32.32
CA PHE A 27 22.10 -6.32 -32.27
C PHE A 27 20.84 -5.82 -32.96
N LEU A 28 20.42 -4.58 -32.72
CA LEU A 28 19.25 -4.00 -33.38
C LEU A 28 19.38 -4.04 -34.91
N ARG A 29 20.51 -3.60 -35.43
CA ARG A 29 20.76 -3.54 -36.88
C ARG A 29 20.82 -4.90 -37.59
N ARG A 30 21.00 -5.99 -36.83
CA ARG A 30 21.07 -7.35 -37.36
C ARG A 30 19.85 -8.20 -37.04
N ALA A 31 18.90 -7.63 -36.31
CA ALA A 31 17.72 -8.39 -35.85
C ALA A 31 16.79 -8.74 -37.03
N ASP A 32 16.31 -9.96 -37.05
CA ASP A 32 15.27 -10.43 -37.99
C ASP A 32 13.87 -9.99 -37.52
N TRP A 33 13.68 -9.87 -36.19
CA TRP A 33 12.46 -9.38 -35.58
C TRP A 33 12.76 -8.25 -34.63
N VAL A 34 12.03 -7.14 -34.78
CA VAL A 34 12.09 -6.00 -33.84
C VAL A 34 10.69 -5.73 -33.31
N ILE A 35 10.56 -5.89 -32.00
CA ILE A 35 9.30 -5.76 -31.26
C ILE A 35 9.43 -4.54 -30.35
N GLY A 36 8.52 -3.59 -30.45
CA GLY A 36 8.57 -2.37 -29.62
C GLY A 36 7.24 -1.63 -29.66
N GLY A 37 7.05 -0.65 -28.78
CA GLY A 37 5.91 0.26 -28.90
C GLY A 37 6.03 1.12 -30.17
N ALA A 38 4.89 1.55 -30.73
CA ALA A 38 4.86 2.35 -31.97
C ALA A 38 5.84 3.54 -31.93
N ARG A 39 5.88 4.27 -30.80
CA ARG A 39 6.79 5.41 -30.63
C ARG A 39 8.26 4.98 -30.68
N THR A 40 8.62 3.90 -30.00
CA THR A 40 10.03 3.44 -29.93
C THR A 40 10.47 2.87 -31.27
N LEU A 41 9.60 2.16 -31.99
CA LEU A 41 9.88 1.69 -33.36
C LEU A 41 10.11 2.84 -34.31
N ALA A 42 9.27 3.89 -34.26
CA ALA A 42 9.43 5.08 -35.09
C ALA A 42 10.73 5.86 -34.77
N LEU A 43 11.14 5.90 -33.49
CA LEU A 43 12.34 6.60 -33.04
C LEU A 43 13.64 5.95 -33.57
N LEU A 44 13.62 4.63 -33.81
CA LEU A 44 14.77 3.86 -34.27
C LEU A 44 14.62 3.33 -35.71
N ASP A 45 13.70 3.90 -36.49
CA ASP A 45 13.33 3.41 -37.83
C ASP A 45 14.56 3.29 -38.76
N ASP A 46 15.45 4.25 -38.74
CA ASP A 46 16.69 4.28 -39.55
C ASP A 46 17.74 3.24 -39.12
N ASP A 47 17.62 2.74 -37.86
CA ASP A 47 18.54 1.76 -37.31
C ASP A 47 17.99 0.32 -37.37
N ILE A 48 16.75 0.14 -37.75
CA ILE A 48 16.13 -1.17 -37.95
C ILE A 48 16.33 -1.64 -39.38
N ALA A 49 16.96 -2.81 -39.55
CA ALA A 49 17.22 -3.32 -40.91
C ALA A 49 15.92 -3.40 -41.76
N PRO A 50 16.01 -3.10 -43.07
CA PRO A 50 14.83 -3.13 -43.95
C PRO A 50 14.15 -4.51 -44.07
N HIS A 51 14.88 -5.59 -43.82
CA HIS A 51 14.35 -6.96 -43.86
C HIS A 51 13.69 -7.36 -42.54
N ALA A 52 13.88 -6.61 -41.46
CA ALA A 52 13.36 -6.98 -40.15
C ALA A 52 11.83 -6.94 -40.06
N ILE A 53 11.26 -7.97 -39.48
CA ILE A 53 9.83 -8.02 -39.18
C ILE A 53 9.56 -7.12 -37.96
N ARG A 54 8.83 -6.04 -38.18
CA ARG A 54 8.45 -5.10 -37.11
C ARG A 54 7.14 -5.50 -36.48
N ARG A 55 7.05 -5.52 -35.14
CA ARG A 55 5.86 -5.81 -34.35
C ARG A 55 5.60 -4.71 -33.35
N ASP A 56 4.45 -4.06 -33.50
CA ASP A 56 3.99 -3.08 -32.50
C ASP A 56 3.34 -3.81 -31.32
N LEU A 57 3.92 -3.65 -30.14
CA LEU A 57 3.39 -4.24 -28.90
C LEU A 57 2.34 -3.36 -28.21
N THR A 58 2.05 -2.17 -28.74
CA THR A 58 1.09 -1.23 -28.14
C THR A 58 -0.29 -1.89 -28.04
N GLY A 59 -0.80 -2.06 -26.83
CA GLY A 59 -2.04 -2.77 -26.56
C GLY A 59 -1.98 -4.30 -26.75
N GLN A 60 -0.84 -4.87 -27.14
CA GLN A 60 -0.68 -6.28 -27.48
C GLN A 60 0.45 -6.99 -26.67
N LEU A 61 0.71 -6.54 -25.47
CA LEU A 61 1.78 -7.08 -24.62
C LEU A 61 1.70 -8.60 -24.43
N SER A 62 0.49 -9.16 -24.38
CA SER A 62 0.26 -10.61 -24.24
C SER A 62 0.69 -11.44 -25.45
N ALA A 63 0.83 -10.84 -26.63
CA ALA A 63 1.26 -11.51 -27.84
C ALA A 63 2.79 -11.63 -27.95
N VAL A 64 3.55 -10.80 -27.24
CA VAL A 64 5.03 -10.72 -27.34
C VAL A 64 5.73 -12.06 -27.10
N PRO A 65 5.38 -12.86 -26.06
CA PRO A 65 6.00 -14.18 -25.87
C PRO A 65 5.81 -15.12 -27.08
N GLY A 66 4.63 -15.06 -27.72
CA GLY A 66 4.34 -15.86 -28.92
C GLY A 66 5.18 -15.44 -30.13
N TRP A 67 5.40 -14.11 -30.32
CA TRP A 67 6.27 -13.61 -31.40
C TRP A 67 7.73 -14.01 -31.20
N ILE A 68 8.22 -13.97 -29.94
CA ILE A 68 9.56 -14.45 -29.60
C ILE A 68 9.70 -15.96 -29.85
N ALA A 69 8.68 -16.76 -29.50
CA ALA A 69 8.68 -18.18 -29.77
C ALA A 69 8.73 -18.48 -31.28
N GLN A 70 7.92 -17.79 -32.09
CA GLN A 70 7.94 -17.91 -33.56
C GLN A 70 9.30 -17.58 -34.15
N ALA A 71 9.96 -16.50 -33.71
CA ALA A 71 11.31 -16.15 -34.16
C ALA A 71 12.31 -17.23 -33.82
N ARG A 72 12.25 -17.82 -32.61
CA ARG A 72 13.14 -18.90 -32.18
C ARG A 72 12.93 -20.21 -32.96
N GLU A 73 11.68 -20.58 -33.24
CA GLU A 73 11.35 -21.75 -34.06
C GLU A 73 11.90 -21.60 -35.50
N ALA A 74 11.85 -20.36 -36.01
CA ALA A 74 12.43 -20.04 -37.32
C ALA A 74 13.96 -19.88 -37.30
N GLN A 75 14.63 -20.06 -36.16
CA GLN A 75 16.05 -19.79 -35.93
C GLN A 75 16.47 -18.35 -36.28
N GLN A 76 15.56 -17.42 -36.13
CA GLN A 76 15.74 -15.97 -36.35
C GLN A 76 16.05 -15.24 -35.07
N THR A 77 16.79 -14.15 -35.18
CA THR A 77 17.14 -13.27 -34.07
C THR A 77 16.02 -12.32 -33.76
N SER A 78 15.75 -12.10 -32.45
CA SER A 78 14.69 -11.16 -32.01
C SER A 78 15.21 -10.15 -30.99
N VAL A 79 14.73 -8.93 -31.15
CA VAL A 79 14.98 -7.78 -30.25
C VAL A 79 13.64 -7.26 -29.76
N VAL A 80 13.55 -7.01 -28.44
CA VAL A 80 12.44 -6.27 -27.81
C VAL A 80 12.98 -4.92 -27.32
N LEU A 81 12.37 -3.83 -27.77
CA LEU A 81 12.71 -2.48 -27.36
C LEU A 81 11.83 -2.06 -26.16
N ALA A 82 12.47 -1.61 -25.10
CA ALA A 82 11.81 -1.16 -23.87
C ALA A 82 12.30 0.24 -23.48
N THR A 83 11.44 1.09 -22.94
CA THR A 83 11.83 2.41 -22.49
C THR A 83 12.71 2.34 -21.24
N GLY A 84 13.86 3.00 -21.24
CA GLY A 84 14.79 3.07 -20.10
C GLY A 84 15.43 1.74 -19.75
N ASP A 85 15.37 1.34 -18.47
CA ASP A 85 15.83 0.04 -18.01
C ASP A 85 14.70 -1.01 -18.12
N PRO A 86 14.87 -2.07 -18.94
CA PRO A 86 13.83 -3.11 -19.11
C PRO A 86 13.46 -3.87 -17.83
N LEU A 87 14.30 -3.83 -16.79
CA LEU A 87 14.06 -4.48 -15.50
C LEU A 87 13.41 -3.54 -14.47
N CYS A 88 13.47 -2.24 -14.70
CA CYS A 88 12.87 -1.26 -13.78
C CYS A 88 11.38 -1.06 -14.10
N HIS A 89 10.51 -1.89 -13.51
CA HIS A 89 9.07 -1.95 -13.82
C HIS A 89 8.77 -2.22 -15.32
N GLY A 90 9.74 -2.81 -16.02
CA GLY A 90 9.73 -2.97 -17.47
C GLY A 90 9.29 -4.36 -17.94
N ILE A 91 9.25 -4.50 -19.26
CA ILE A 91 8.79 -5.70 -19.96
C ILE A 91 9.65 -6.95 -19.69
N ALA A 92 10.92 -6.79 -19.30
CA ALA A 92 11.82 -7.92 -19.11
C ALA A 92 11.35 -8.88 -18.00
N SER A 93 10.85 -8.34 -16.89
CA SER A 93 10.28 -9.15 -15.80
C SER A 93 9.04 -9.93 -16.25
N TYR A 94 8.19 -9.31 -17.06
CA TYR A 94 7.01 -9.95 -17.65
C TYR A 94 7.41 -11.12 -18.60
N LEU A 95 8.43 -10.92 -19.44
CA LEU A 95 8.91 -11.93 -20.35
C LEU A 95 9.62 -13.08 -19.63
N ALA A 96 10.46 -12.78 -18.63
CA ALA A 96 11.14 -13.79 -17.82
C ALA A 96 10.18 -14.75 -17.12
N ALA A 97 9.06 -14.24 -16.63
CA ALA A 97 8.02 -15.03 -15.98
C ALA A 97 7.28 -16.00 -16.94
N ARG A 98 7.29 -15.73 -18.27
CA ARG A 98 6.57 -16.51 -19.28
C ARG A 98 7.46 -17.39 -20.15
N LEU A 99 8.69 -16.95 -20.41
CA LEU A 99 9.61 -17.62 -21.33
C LEU A 99 10.77 -18.32 -20.61
N CYS A 100 10.93 -18.15 -19.31
CA CYS A 100 12.11 -18.37 -18.47
C CYS A 100 13.23 -17.35 -18.73
N ILE A 101 14.08 -17.15 -17.70
CA ILE A 101 15.15 -16.15 -17.74
C ILE A 101 16.24 -16.47 -18.81
N ALA A 102 16.49 -17.73 -19.07
CA ALA A 102 17.49 -18.17 -20.06
C ALA A 102 17.06 -17.87 -21.52
N ALA A 103 15.77 -17.56 -21.73
CA ALA A 103 15.25 -17.24 -23.06
C ALA A 103 15.44 -15.76 -23.45
N ILE A 104 15.88 -14.91 -22.53
CA ILE A 104 16.09 -13.49 -22.76
C ILE A 104 17.49 -13.05 -22.28
N GLU A 105 18.04 -12.08 -22.99
CA GLU A 105 19.27 -11.36 -22.61
C GLU A 105 18.92 -9.88 -22.50
N VAL A 106 19.08 -9.29 -21.29
CA VAL A 106 18.74 -7.89 -21.06
C VAL A 106 19.94 -7.00 -21.26
N LEU A 107 19.81 -6.02 -22.14
CA LEU A 107 20.77 -4.95 -22.35
C LEU A 107 20.17 -3.66 -21.76
N PRO A 108 20.50 -3.33 -20.49
CA PRO A 108 19.89 -2.22 -19.81
C PRO A 108 20.36 -0.86 -20.38
N ASN A 109 19.54 0.16 -20.17
CA ASN A 109 19.92 1.55 -20.34
C ASN A 109 19.65 2.28 -19.00
N VAL A 110 20.03 3.56 -18.94
CA VAL A 110 19.68 4.40 -17.80
C VAL A 110 18.16 4.46 -17.66
N SER A 111 17.65 4.22 -16.46
CA SER A 111 16.20 4.30 -16.23
C SER A 111 15.72 5.75 -16.24
N THR A 112 14.46 5.98 -16.60
CA THR A 112 13.82 7.30 -16.51
C THR A 112 13.85 7.85 -15.09
N LEU A 113 13.85 6.96 -14.07
CA LEU A 113 13.99 7.33 -12.66
C LEU A 113 15.34 7.94 -12.36
N GLN A 114 16.42 7.33 -12.84
CA GLN A 114 17.79 7.84 -12.67
C GLN A 114 17.97 9.17 -13.40
N LEU A 115 17.41 9.31 -14.61
CA LEU A 115 17.44 10.55 -15.37
C LEU A 115 16.72 11.68 -14.64
N ALA A 116 15.51 11.41 -14.09
CA ALA A 116 14.78 12.40 -13.29
C ALA A 116 15.61 12.84 -12.08
N CYS A 117 16.18 11.88 -11.34
CA CYS A 117 17.07 12.20 -10.21
C CYS A 117 18.27 13.05 -10.61
N ALA A 118 18.89 12.76 -11.76
CA ALA A 118 20.02 13.52 -12.27
C ALA A 118 19.63 14.97 -12.65
N ARG A 119 18.42 15.19 -13.22
CA ARG A 119 17.91 16.53 -13.55
C ARG A 119 17.72 17.40 -12.31
N PHE A 120 17.32 16.81 -11.19
CA PHE A 120 17.09 17.54 -9.94
C PHE A 120 18.29 17.48 -8.96
N GLY A 121 19.37 16.80 -9.30
CA GLY A 121 20.52 16.63 -8.40
C GLY A 121 20.18 15.84 -7.12
N VAL A 122 19.20 14.93 -7.17
CA VAL A 122 18.73 14.16 -6.02
C VAL A 122 19.33 12.76 -6.03
N ALA A 123 19.97 12.38 -4.93
CA ALA A 123 20.43 11.00 -4.73
C ALA A 123 19.21 10.05 -4.60
N TRP A 124 19.26 8.90 -5.28
CA TRP A 124 18.12 7.97 -5.37
C TRP A 124 18.27 6.67 -4.54
N GLN A 125 19.45 6.39 -3.98
CA GLN A 125 19.69 5.15 -3.22
C GLN A 125 18.79 5.00 -1.99
N ASP A 126 18.35 6.10 -1.37
CA ASP A 126 17.45 6.10 -0.21
C ASP A 126 15.99 6.37 -0.61
N ALA A 127 15.70 6.48 -1.89
CA ALA A 127 14.38 6.76 -2.39
C ALA A 127 13.53 5.48 -2.49
N ARG A 128 12.27 5.57 -2.06
CA ARG A 128 11.29 4.52 -2.32
C ARG A 128 10.72 4.67 -3.72
N ILE A 129 10.89 3.65 -4.55
CA ILE A 129 10.26 3.60 -5.87
C ILE A 129 8.85 3.07 -5.70
N VAL A 130 7.87 3.79 -6.27
CA VAL A 130 6.45 3.41 -6.30
C VAL A 130 5.94 3.54 -7.73
N SER A 131 5.21 2.55 -8.21
CA SER A 131 4.56 2.62 -9.50
C SER A 131 3.06 2.79 -9.32
N VAL A 132 2.52 3.85 -9.92
CA VAL A 132 1.09 4.06 -10.13
C VAL A 132 0.75 3.97 -11.63
N HIS A 133 1.64 3.31 -12.40
CA HIS A 133 1.47 3.03 -13.82
C HIS A 133 0.44 1.91 -14.02
N SER A 134 -0.81 2.24 -13.79
CA SER A 134 -1.96 1.34 -13.87
C SER A 134 -3.12 2.06 -14.54
N LYS A 135 -4.24 1.35 -14.73
CA LYS A 135 -5.50 1.96 -15.14
C LYS A 135 -5.92 3.04 -14.14
N ASP A 136 -6.83 3.89 -14.57
CA ASP A 136 -7.41 4.93 -13.73
C ASP A 136 -7.83 4.37 -12.35
N ALA A 137 -7.18 4.89 -11.33
CA ALA A 137 -7.45 4.49 -9.94
C ALA A 137 -8.58 5.31 -9.31
N GLY A 138 -9.05 6.38 -9.96
CA GLY A 138 -9.93 7.38 -9.36
C GLY A 138 -9.20 8.32 -8.37
N GLU A 139 -9.94 9.27 -7.82
CA GLU A 139 -9.40 10.19 -6.82
C GLU A 139 -9.24 9.51 -5.47
N TRP A 140 -8.14 9.83 -4.80
CA TRP A 140 -7.84 9.30 -3.48
C TRP A 140 -8.69 9.98 -2.39
N GLN A 141 -9.17 9.17 -1.45
CA GLN A 141 -9.78 9.63 -0.21
C GLN A 141 -9.10 8.97 0.99
N ALA A 142 -8.84 9.72 2.05
CA ALA A 142 -8.25 9.17 3.27
C ALA A 142 -9.13 8.05 3.87
N GLY A 143 -8.51 6.94 4.25
CA GLY A 143 -9.20 5.76 4.75
C GLY A 143 -9.69 4.78 3.67
N THR A 144 -9.30 4.98 2.42
CA THR A 144 -9.59 4.04 1.32
C THR A 144 -8.88 2.70 1.53
N ALA A 145 -9.56 1.62 1.18
CA ALA A 145 -9.06 0.24 1.34
C ALA A 145 -7.95 -0.14 0.34
N PRO A 146 -7.16 -1.21 0.61
CA PRO A 146 -6.00 -1.62 -0.19
C PRO A 146 -6.26 -1.94 -1.66
N GLY A 147 -7.50 -2.14 -2.09
CA GLY A 147 -7.86 -2.38 -3.49
C GLY A 147 -7.73 -1.16 -4.41
N HIS A 148 -7.54 0.03 -3.86
CA HIS A 148 -7.37 1.26 -4.65
C HIS A 148 -5.97 1.36 -5.24
N GLY A 149 -5.84 1.73 -6.52
CA GLY A 149 -4.56 1.75 -7.24
C GLY A 149 -3.51 2.73 -6.67
N LEU A 150 -3.93 3.75 -5.92
CA LEU A 150 -3.03 4.70 -5.23
C LEU A 150 -2.72 4.31 -3.78
N TYR A 151 -3.25 3.20 -3.26
CA TYR A 151 -3.05 2.80 -1.87
C TYR A 151 -1.57 2.63 -1.50
N ALA A 152 -0.79 1.96 -2.33
CA ALA A 152 0.64 1.75 -2.08
C ALA A 152 1.40 3.09 -1.99
N LEU A 153 1.04 4.09 -2.79
CA LEU A 153 1.62 5.42 -2.74
C LEU A 153 1.21 6.14 -1.43
N ALA A 154 -0.07 6.07 -1.04
CA ALA A 154 -0.56 6.68 0.20
C ALA A 154 0.16 6.11 1.45
N GLN A 155 0.48 4.82 1.45
CA GLN A 155 1.29 4.23 2.52
C GLN A 155 2.76 4.70 2.44
N ALA A 156 3.33 4.74 1.25
CA ALA A 156 4.73 5.08 1.05
C ALA A 156 5.06 6.53 1.46
N VAL A 157 4.18 7.52 1.17
CA VAL A 157 4.40 8.93 1.55
C VAL A 157 4.43 9.15 3.06
N ARG A 158 3.82 8.26 3.85
CA ARG A 158 3.89 8.32 5.31
C ARG A 158 5.15 7.68 5.88
N GLN A 159 5.75 6.76 5.15
CA GLN A 159 6.88 5.95 5.63
C GLN A 159 8.23 6.41 5.12
N HIS A 160 8.29 7.18 4.01
CA HIS A 160 9.52 7.56 3.36
C HIS A 160 9.64 9.08 3.18
N GLU A 161 10.88 9.56 3.20
CA GLU A 161 11.19 10.99 3.01
C GLU A 161 11.38 11.34 1.53
N ARG A 162 11.78 10.36 0.72
CA ARG A 162 12.00 10.48 -0.72
C ARG A 162 11.30 9.37 -1.46
N LEU A 163 10.50 9.73 -2.43
CA LEU A 163 9.85 8.76 -3.31
C LEU A 163 10.10 9.12 -4.76
N ILE A 164 10.23 8.11 -5.59
CA ILE A 164 10.23 8.25 -7.05
C ILE A 164 9.00 7.51 -7.55
N VAL A 165 8.12 8.24 -8.23
CA VAL A 165 6.82 7.71 -8.64
C VAL A 165 6.77 7.60 -10.16
N LEU A 166 6.54 6.37 -10.64
CA LEU A 166 6.20 6.09 -12.03
C LEU A 166 4.71 6.29 -12.22
N THR A 167 4.35 7.21 -13.06
CA THR A 167 2.98 7.67 -13.35
C THR A 167 2.35 6.93 -14.52
N SER A 168 1.08 7.20 -14.77
CA SER A 168 0.35 6.91 -16.01
C SER A 168 -0.47 8.14 -16.40
N PRO A 169 -0.98 8.21 -17.66
CA PRO A 169 -1.82 9.34 -18.07
C PRO A 169 -3.01 9.59 -17.14
N ASP A 170 -3.62 8.52 -16.60
CA ASP A 170 -4.75 8.61 -15.69
C ASP A 170 -4.31 8.93 -14.24
N ASN A 171 -3.16 8.40 -13.79
CA ASN A 171 -2.60 8.65 -12.46
C ASN A 171 -1.43 9.66 -12.58
N SER A 172 -1.78 10.85 -13.02
CA SER A 172 -0.90 11.97 -13.34
C SER A 172 -0.33 12.68 -12.08
N PRO A 173 0.72 13.53 -12.23
CA PRO A 173 1.33 14.22 -11.09
C PRO A 173 0.36 15.10 -10.30
N ASP A 174 -0.63 15.72 -10.95
CA ASP A 174 -1.68 16.51 -10.28
C ASP A 174 -2.57 15.65 -9.37
N ARG A 175 -2.89 14.40 -9.79
CA ARG A 175 -3.61 13.44 -8.93
C ARG A 175 -2.78 13.01 -7.73
N ILE A 176 -1.47 12.83 -7.91
CA ILE A 176 -0.54 12.55 -6.81
C ILE A 176 -0.52 13.72 -5.81
N ALA A 177 -0.51 14.96 -6.31
CA ALA A 177 -0.57 16.15 -5.47
C ALA A 177 -1.90 16.21 -4.68
N ARG A 178 -3.04 15.91 -5.31
CA ARG A 178 -4.34 15.81 -4.60
C ARG A 178 -4.36 14.71 -3.55
N LEU A 179 -3.68 13.58 -3.77
CA LEU A 179 -3.51 12.56 -2.74
C LEU A 179 -2.77 13.11 -1.51
N LEU A 180 -1.68 13.86 -1.69
CA LEU A 180 -0.95 14.48 -0.58
C LEU A 180 -1.83 15.45 0.20
N LEU A 181 -2.64 16.26 -0.50
CA LEU A 181 -3.59 17.17 0.15
C LEU A 181 -4.67 16.42 0.94
N ALA A 182 -5.24 15.35 0.36
CA ALA A 182 -6.25 14.53 1.04
C ALA A 182 -5.71 13.79 2.27
N GLU A 183 -4.41 13.46 2.28
CA GLU A 183 -3.70 12.86 3.41
C GLU A 183 -3.24 13.90 4.45
N GLY A 184 -3.45 15.19 4.20
CA GLY A 184 -2.98 16.27 5.09
C GLY A 184 -1.47 16.45 5.07
N LEU A 185 -0.80 16.11 3.96
CA LEU A 185 0.65 16.18 3.78
C LEU A 185 1.06 17.28 2.79
N GLY A 186 0.15 18.21 2.50
CA GLY A 186 0.38 19.28 1.51
C GLY A 186 1.56 20.19 1.84
N ASP A 187 1.81 20.44 3.12
CA ASP A 187 2.92 21.27 3.58
C ASP A 187 4.19 20.46 3.87
N ASP A 188 4.10 19.13 3.82
CA ASP A 188 5.20 18.24 4.16
C ASP A 188 6.08 17.87 2.98
N PHE A 189 5.58 18.03 1.75
CA PHE A 189 6.26 17.60 0.54
C PHE A 189 6.33 18.69 -0.52
N VAL A 190 7.34 18.59 -1.38
CA VAL A 190 7.35 19.23 -2.67
C VAL A 190 7.43 18.18 -3.77
N LEU A 191 6.91 18.51 -4.96
CA LEU A 191 6.99 17.70 -6.15
C LEU A 191 8.08 18.23 -7.08
N CYS A 192 8.94 17.33 -7.58
CA CYS A 192 9.77 17.59 -8.74
C CYS A 192 9.26 16.70 -9.88
N VAL A 193 8.84 17.29 -10.99
CA VAL A 193 8.25 16.56 -12.12
C VAL A 193 9.14 16.71 -13.35
N ALA A 194 9.53 15.58 -13.93
CA ALA A 194 10.29 15.53 -15.17
C ALA A 194 9.43 14.96 -16.30
N GLU A 195 9.15 15.75 -17.31
CA GLU A 195 8.31 15.42 -18.46
C GLU A 195 9.18 15.11 -19.67
N ARG A 196 8.83 14.06 -20.44
CA ARG A 196 9.40 13.74 -21.75
C ARG A 196 10.92 13.75 -21.78
N LEU A 197 11.52 13.15 -20.77
CA LEU A 197 12.97 13.08 -20.59
C LEU A 197 13.69 12.64 -21.86
N CYS A 198 14.82 13.26 -22.16
CA CYS A 198 15.66 13.03 -23.35
C CYS A 198 14.98 13.32 -24.69
N SER A 199 13.81 13.96 -24.72
CA SER A 199 13.19 14.44 -25.94
C SER A 199 13.42 15.94 -26.16
N PRO A 200 13.23 16.47 -27.40
CA PRO A 200 13.26 17.91 -27.64
C PRO A 200 12.19 18.71 -26.85
N HIS A 201 11.22 18.03 -26.28
CA HIS A 201 10.14 18.62 -25.49
C HIS A 201 10.28 18.33 -23.99
N GLU A 202 11.49 17.98 -23.53
CA GLU A 202 11.77 17.79 -22.12
C GLU A 202 11.48 19.07 -21.32
N ARG A 203 10.78 18.91 -20.20
CA ARG A 203 10.53 19.98 -19.22
C ARG A 203 10.70 19.44 -17.81
N THR A 204 11.14 20.31 -16.92
CA THR A 204 11.32 19.99 -15.50
C THR A 204 10.65 21.06 -14.64
N TRP A 205 10.00 20.61 -13.59
CA TRP A 205 9.32 21.43 -12.58
C TRP A 205 9.92 21.06 -11.23
N ALA A 206 10.61 21.97 -10.58
CA ALA A 206 11.29 21.71 -9.31
C ALA A 206 10.52 22.35 -8.15
N ASP A 207 10.56 21.68 -6.99
CA ASP A 207 10.09 22.17 -5.71
C ASP A 207 8.65 22.73 -5.72
N MET A 208 7.77 22.14 -6.55
CA MET A 208 6.40 22.59 -6.70
C MET A 208 5.57 22.16 -5.48
N PRO A 209 4.88 23.09 -4.79
CA PRO A 209 4.00 22.74 -3.70
C PRO A 209 2.81 21.88 -4.18
N PRO A 210 2.32 20.90 -3.38
CA PRO A 210 1.17 20.09 -3.75
C PRO A 210 -0.08 20.88 -4.14
N ALA A 211 -0.34 22.01 -3.48
CA ALA A 211 -1.49 22.87 -3.80
C ALA A 211 -1.40 23.46 -5.22
N GLU A 212 -0.19 23.80 -5.69
CA GLU A 212 0.06 24.30 -7.05
C GLU A 212 0.02 23.15 -8.05
N ALA A 213 0.72 22.05 -7.75
CA ALA A 213 0.79 20.88 -8.63
C ALA A 213 -0.59 20.26 -8.88
N ALA A 214 -1.51 20.30 -7.90
CA ALA A 214 -2.86 19.79 -8.04
C ALA A 214 -3.71 20.52 -9.09
N LEU A 215 -3.33 21.75 -9.44
CA LEU A 215 -4.01 22.59 -10.44
C LEU A 215 -3.29 22.61 -11.79
N HIS A 216 -2.08 22.07 -11.84
CA HIS A 216 -1.25 22.04 -13.05
C HIS A 216 -1.59 20.82 -13.93
N ARG A 217 -1.38 20.98 -15.24
CA ARG A 217 -1.45 19.85 -16.19
C ARG A 217 -0.07 19.51 -16.70
N PHE A 218 0.30 18.26 -16.49
CA PHE A 218 1.61 17.74 -16.88
C PHE A 218 1.53 16.92 -18.16
N ALA A 219 2.59 16.95 -18.95
CA ALA A 219 2.68 16.19 -20.19
C ALA A 219 3.22 14.78 -19.94
N ASP A 220 2.72 13.80 -20.68
CA ASP A 220 3.22 12.42 -20.66
C ASP A 220 4.32 12.19 -21.71
N PRO A 221 5.21 11.22 -21.45
CA PRO A 221 5.43 10.50 -20.18
C PRO A 221 6.14 11.39 -19.15
N ASN A 222 5.90 11.11 -17.87
CA ASN A 222 6.55 11.87 -16.79
C ASN A 222 6.96 10.97 -15.61
N VAL A 223 7.84 11.51 -14.77
CA VAL A 223 8.29 10.90 -13.51
C VAL A 223 8.19 11.95 -12.42
N VAL A 224 7.70 11.57 -11.25
CA VAL A 224 7.57 12.47 -10.10
C VAL A 224 8.54 12.05 -9.00
N LEU A 225 9.29 13.00 -8.47
CA LEU A 225 9.98 12.87 -7.20
C LEU A 225 9.16 13.59 -6.13
N LEU A 226 8.86 12.91 -5.04
CA LEU A 226 8.28 13.50 -3.85
C LEU A 226 9.39 13.64 -2.81
N LEU A 227 9.67 14.86 -2.40
CA LEU A 227 10.72 15.19 -1.44
C LEU A 227 10.07 15.78 -0.19
N ARG A 228 10.28 15.15 0.94
CA ARG A 228 9.77 15.67 2.22
C ARG A 228 10.63 16.84 2.67
N THR A 229 9.98 17.95 2.98
CA THR A 229 10.61 19.21 3.43
C THR A 229 10.57 19.37 4.95
N THR A 230 9.68 18.67 5.62
CA THR A 230 9.54 18.69 7.09
C THR A 230 10.15 17.42 7.71
N ALA A 231 10.54 17.49 8.99
CA ALA A 231 10.99 16.31 9.71
C ALA A 231 9.88 15.27 9.79
N ARG A 232 10.20 14.02 9.41
CA ARG A 232 9.22 12.94 9.52
C ARG A 232 8.84 12.72 10.99
N PRO A 233 7.54 12.74 11.33
CA PRO A 233 7.11 12.40 12.67
C PRO A 233 7.61 11.00 13.07
N ARG A 234 8.05 10.86 14.33
CA ARG A 234 8.37 9.57 14.94
C ARG A 234 7.25 9.19 15.91
N PRO A 235 6.15 8.62 15.44
CA PRO A 235 4.99 8.35 16.27
C PRO A 235 5.30 7.23 17.26
N VAL A 236 4.73 7.34 18.46
CA VAL A 236 4.63 6.21 19.39
C VAL A 236 3.72 5.16 18.75
N CYS A 237 4.21 3.93 18.62
CA CYS A 237 3.46 2.87 17.93
C CYS A 237 2.45 2.17 18.85
N LEU A 238 2.74 2.08 20.16
CA LEU A 238 1.94 1.34 21.15
C LEU A 238 1.82 2.14 22.45
N GLY A 239 0.64 2.08 23.06
CA GLY A 239 0.43 2.65 24.40
C GLY A 239 0.28 4.16 24.40
N LEU A 240 -0.36 4.72 23.41
CA LEU A 240 -0.73 6.14 23.39
C LEU A 240 -1.61 6.48 24.60
N ALA A 241 -1.38 7.65 25.19
CA ALA A 241 -2.23 8.14 26.27
C ALA A 241 -3.68 8.31 25.80
N ASP A 242 -4.64 8.07 26.69
CA ASP A 242 -6.08 8.24 26.37
C ASP A 242 -6.42 9.66 25.89
N SER A 243 -5.66 10.66 26.34
CA SER A 243 -5.78 12.07 25.92
C SER A 243 -5.34 12.34 24.47
N ALA A 244 -4.62 11.41 23.83
CA ALA A 244 -4.26 11.51 22.41
C ALA A 244 -5.46 11.28 21.47
N TYR A 245 -6.57 10.79 22.01
CA TYR A 245 -7.77 10.50 21.27
C TYR A 245 -8.89 11.49 21.62
N GLN A 246 -9.54 12.02 20.61
CA GLN A 246 -10.83 12.67 20.81
C GLN A 246 -11.84 11.61 21.25
N GLN A 247 -12.67 11.96 22.26
CA GLN A 247 -13.69 11.09 22.84
C GLN A 247 -15.00 11.87 22.95
N ARG A 248 -16.12 11.17 23.01
CA ARG A 248 -17.42 11.77 23.29
C ARG A 248 -17.43 12.32 24.72
N GLN A 249 -17.86 13.56 24.90
CA GLN A 249 -17.88 14.26 26.19
C GLN A 249 -19.13 13.97 27.00
N PRO A 250 -19.08 14.24 28.37
CA PRO A 250 -17.96 13.97 29.29
C PRO A 250 -18.03 12.63 30.01
N ASP A 251 -19.22 11.91 30.08
CA ASP A 251 -19.41 10.78 30.99
C ASP A 251 -19.71 9.43 30.31
N LYS A 252 -19.65 9.37 28.98
CA LYS A 252 -19.91 8.13 28.21
C LYS A 252 -18.80 7.81 27.22
N GLY A 253 -17.58 8.26 27.49
CA GLY A 253 -16.43 7.99 26.63
C GLY A 253 -16.13 6.50 26.55
N LEU A 254 -16.51 5.87 25.44
CA LEU A 254 -16.22 4.48 25.14
C LEU A 254 -14.81 4.35 24.54
N ILE A 255 -13.78 4.63 25.35
CA ILE A 255 -12.40 4.34 24.96
C ILE A 255 -11.90 3.14 25.76
N THR A 256 -11.29 2.18 25.09
CA THR A 256 -10.48 1.16 25.75
C THR A 256 -9.26 1.85 26.38
N LYS A 257 -9.18 1.83 27.72
CA LYS A 257 -8.13 2.51 28.48
C LYS A 257 -6.74 2.02 28.09
N GLN A 258 -5.73 2.88 28.22
CA GLN A 258 -4.37 2.65 27.75
C GLN A 258 -3.82 1.28 28.16
N GLU A 259 -3.94 0.89 29.44
CA GLU A 259 -3.43 -0.38 29.95
C GLU A 259 -4.17 -1.57 29.35
N VAL A 260 -5.51 -1.49 29.29
CA VAL A 260 -6.35 -2.54 28.70
C VAL A 260 -6.05 -2.65 27.21
N ARG A 261 -5.94 -1.54 26.51
CA ARG A 261 -5.61 -1.47 25.07
C ARG A 261 -4.25 -2.10 24.78
N ALA A 262 -3.22 -1.75 25.56
CA ALA A 262 -1.89 -2.31 25.38
C ALA A 262 -1.87 -3.84 25.55
N VAL A 263 -2.58 -4.37 26.56
CA VAL A 263 -2.68 -5.82 26.77
C VAL A 263 -3.51 -6.47 25.65
N SER A 264 -4.64 -5.88 25.25
CA SER A 264 -5.46 -6.41 24.15
C SER A 264 -4.66 -6.49 22.84
N LEU A 265 -3.88 -5.46 22.52
CA LEU A 265 -3.02 -5.43 21.34
C LEU A 265 -1.90 -6.47 21.40
N ALA A 266 -1.30 -6.68 22.58
CA ALA A 266 -0.31 -7.72 22.78
C ALA A 266 -0.91 -9.13 22.56
N ARG A 267 -2.17 -9.33 22.96
CA ARG A 267 -2.89 -10.61 22.80
C ARG A 267 -3.35 -10.88 21.36
N LEU A 268 -3.47 -9.86 20.52
CA LEU A 268 -3.76 -10.01 19.09
C LEU A 268 -2.60 -10.60 18.28
N GLN A 269 -1.38 -10.67 18.85
CA GLN A 269 -0.18 -11.25 18.21
C GLN A 269 0.08 -10.70 16.79
N LEU A 270 0.00 -9.38 16.65
CA LEU A 270 0.07 -8.69 15.36
C LEU A 270 1.47 -8.81 14.72
N ARG A 271 1.48 -8.99 13.40
CA ARG A 271 2.67 -8.89 12.53
C ARG A 271 2.59 -7.59 11.71
N CYS A 272 3.71 -7.16 11.16
CA CYS A 272 3.79 -5.91 10.39
C CYS A 272 2.83 -5.86 9.18
N ASP A 273 2.42 -6.99 8.66
CA ASP A 273 1.54 -7.18 7.49
C ASP A 273 0.13 -7.71 7.85
N SER A 274 -0.22 -7.80 9.14
CA SER A 274 -1.50 -8.35 9.59
C SER A 274 -2.69 -7.59 9.05
N ARG A 275 -3.71 -8.34 8.67
CA ARG A 275 -5.07 -7.88 8.40
C ARG A 275 -5.87 -7.95 9.68
N VAL A 276 -6.42 -6.84 10.12
CA VAL A 276 -7.10 -6.74 11.42
C VAL A 276 -8.54 -6.28 11.23
N TRP A 277 -9.46 -6.89 11.96
CA TRP A 277 -10.82 -6.39 12.12
C TRP A 277 -10.97 -5.75 13.49
N ASP A 278 -11.53 -4.52 13.53
CA ASP A 278 -11.90 -3.81 14.76
C ASP A 278 -13.40 -3.61 14.80
N ILE A 279 -14.09 -4.47 15.54
CA ILE A 279 -15.56 -4.53 15.60
C ILE A 279 -16.05 -3.76 16.83
N GLY A 280 -16.88 -2.75 16.60
CA GLY A 280 -17.31 -1.83 17.65
C GLY A 280 -16.18 -0.85 18.00
N ALA A 281 -15.64 -0.19 16.99
CA ALA A 281 -14.41 0.60 17.09
C ALA A 281 -14.47 1.77 18.06
N GLY A 282 -15.66 2.32 18.34
CA GLY A 282 -15.84 3.48 19.19
C GLY A 282 -15.02 4.67 18.71
N SER A 283 -14.10 5.16 19.55
CA SER A 283 -13.15 6.22 19.17
C SER A 283 -12.04 5.77 18.22
N GLY A 284 -11.99 4.50 17.83
CA GLY A 284 -10.96 3.90 17.00
C GLY A 284 -9.65 3.57 17.73
N SER A 285 -9.61 3.69 19.05
CA SER A 285 -8.33 3.64 19.79
C SER A 285 -7.56 2.33 19.63
N VAL A 286 -8.24 1.17 19.57
CA VAL A 286 -7.59 -0.13 19.38
C VAL A 286 -7.18 -0.31 17.93
N GLY A 287 -8.08 -0.09 16.98
CA GLY A 287 -7.81 -0.24 15.55
C GLY A 287 -6.70 0.69 15.05
N LEU A 288 -6.63 1.93 15.54
CA LEU A 288 -5.61 2.90 15.14
C LEU A 288 -4.21 2.54 15.68
N GLU A 289 -4.09 2.02 16.91
CA GLU A 289 -2.81 1.49 17.38
C GLU A 289 -2.45 0.17 16.68
N ALA A 290 -3.43 -0.71 16.40
CA ALA A 290 -3.21 -1.91 15.58
C ALA A 290 -2.66 -1.54 14.20
N ALA A 291 -3.24 -0.53 13.54
CA ALA A 291 -2.77 -0.05 12.24
C ALA A 291 -1.31 0.44 12.26
N ARG A 292 -0.88 1.08 13.35
CA ARG A 292 0.53 1.50 13.56
C ARG A 292 1.48 0.33 13.78
N LEU A 293 1.02 -0.74 14.41
CA LEU A 293 1.78 -1.96 14.60
C LEU A 293 1.88 -2.79 13.32
N CYS A 294 0.95 -2.58 12.38
CA CYS A 294 0.86 -3.29 11.11
C CYS A 294 1.09 -2.33 9.92
N PRO A 295 2.26 -1.70 9.76
CA PRO A 295 2.49 -0.66 8.74
C PRO A 295 2.42 -1.18 7.30
N GLN A 296 2.50 -2.48 7.07
CA GLN A 296 2.33 -3.15 5.77
C GLN A 296 0.99 -3.89 5.66
N GLY A 297 0.24 -3.94 6.76
CA GLY A 297 -1.09 -4.50 6.87
C GLY A 297 -2.19 -3.46 6.73
N HIS A 298 -3.41 -3.86 7.12
CA HIS A 298 -4.56 -2.95 7.09
C HIS A 298 -5.58 -3.31 8.17
N VAL A 299 -6.25 -2.30 8.71
CA VAL A 299 -7.34 -2.46 9.69
C VAL A 299 -8.67 -2.09 9.04
N TRP A 300 -9.62 -3.01 9.08
CA TRP A 300 -11.02 -2.77 8.75
C TRP A 300 -11.78 -2.61 10.06
N ALA A 301 -12.44 -1.48 10.22
CA ALA A 301 -13.18 -1.14 11.43
C ALA A 301 -14.65 -0.87 11.12
N ILE A 302 -15.54 -1.25 12.04
CA ILE A 302 -16.97 -0.97 11.95
C ILE A 302 -17.47 -0.37 13.26
N GLU A 303 -18.26 0.72 13.16
CA GLU A 303 -18.89 1.37 14.31
C GLU A 303 -20.33 1.75 13.97
N LYS A 304 -21.28 1.35 14.84
CA LYS A 304 -22.71 1.57 14.63
C LYS A 304 -23.17 3.00 14.94
N ASN A 305 -22.44 3.70 15.81
CA ASN A 305 -22.77 5.06 16.20
C ASN A 305 -22.06 6.05 15.28
N GLU A 306 -22.82 6.87 14.57
CA GLU A 306 -22.29 7.82 13.62
C GLU A 306 -21.34 8.85 14.24
N ALA A 307 -21.66 9.35 15.45
CA ALA A 307 -20.82 10.31 16.15
C ALA A 307 -19.48 9.70 16.56
N ASP A 308 -19.46 8.45 17.01
CA ASP A 308 -18.23 7.72 17.35
C ASP A 308 -17.44 7.41 16.09
N ALA A 309 -18.09 7.01 14.99
CA ALA A 309 -17.44 6.82 13.69
C ALA A 309 -16.79 8.12 13.17
N ALA A 310 -17.45 9.27 13.34
CA ALA A 310 -16.86 10.56 12.99
C ALA A 310 -15.62 10.89 13.85
N ILE A 311 -15.68 10.60 15.15
CA ILE A 311 -14.55 10.75 16.08
C ILE A 311 -13.39 9.82 15.66
N ALA A 312 -13.64 8.57 15.35
CA ALA A 312 -12.60 7.63 14.93
C ALA A 312 -11.91 8.08 13.62
N ARG A 313 -12.67 8.60 12.64
CA ARG A 313 -12.10 9.22 11.43
C ARG A 313 -11.26 10.45 11.74
N HIS A 314 -11.73 11.30 12.67
CA HIS A 314 -10.93 12.45 13.14
C HIS A 314 -9.61 11.97 13.77
N ASN A 315 -9.67 11.00 14.68
CA ASN A 315 -8.49 10.43 15.33
C ASN A 315 -7.52 9.80 14.34
N ALA A 316 -8.01 9.09 13.32
CA ALA A 316 -7.17 8.53 12.26
C ALA A 316 -6.36 9.63 11.55
N ARG A 317 -7.00 10.73 11.18
CA ARG A 317 -6.32 11.91 10.56
C ARG A 317 -5.33 12.55 11.51
N ALA A 318 -5.74 12.87 12.72
CA ALA A 318 -4.89 13.53 13.73
C ALA A 318 -3.65 12.70 14.08
N LEU A 319 -3.80 11.38 14.09
CA LEU A 319 -2.71 10.43 14.37
C LEU A 319 -1.92 10.04 13.12
N GLY A 320 -2.29 10.50 11.94
CA GLY A 320 -1.61 10.18 10.68
C GLY A 320 -1.69 8.70 10.29
N VAL A 321 -2.80 8.03 10.58
CA VAL A 321 -3.03 6.62 10.23
C VAL A 321 -3.79 6.54 8.91
N SER A 322 -3.21 5.90 7.89
CA SER A 322 -3.80 5.79 6.54
C SER A 322 -4.17 4.35 6.15
N ASN A 323 -3.69 3.35 6.90
CA ASN A 323 -4.02 1.95 6.70
C ASN A 323 -5.18 1.47 7.61
N HIS A 324 -6.20 2.30 7.75
CA HIS A 324 -7.39 2.06 8.56
C HIS A 324 -8.64 2.52 7.79
N THR A 325 -9.53 1.60 7.48
CA THR A 325 -10.81 1.89 6.83
C THR A 325 -11.94 1.70 7.84
N LEU A 326 -12.71 2.76 8.09
CA LEU A 326 -13.86 2.72 9.01
C LEU A 326 -15.18 2.78 8.26
N VAL A 327 -16.02 1.78 8.48
CA VAL A 327 -17.39 1.72 7.99
C VAL A 327 -18.35 2.11 9.12
N HIS A 328 -19.29 3.01 8.82
CA HIS A 328 -20.43 3.27 9.70
C HIS A 328 -21.48 2.18 9.44
N GLY A 329 -21.75 1.35 10.42
CA GLY A 329 -22.68 0.24 10.30
C GLY A 329 -22.67 -0.66 11.54
N LYS A 330 -23.61 -1.61 11.59
CA LYS A 330 -23.71 -2.59 12.67
C LYS A 330 -23.17 -3.94 12.20
N ALA A 331 -22.14 -4.47 12.88
CA ALA A 331 -21.70 -5.84 12.63
C ALA A 331 -22.85 -6.83 12.93
N PRO A 332 -22.99 -7.93 12.12
CA PRO A 332 -22.06 -8.41 11.10
C PRO A 332 -22.25 -7.83 9.69
N GLU A 333 -23.14 -6.86 9.48
CA GLU A 333 -23.43 -6.31 8.16
C GLU A 333 -22.15 -5.79 7.46
N GLY A 334 -21.94 -6.20 6.22
CA GLY A 334 -20.82 -5.77 5.40
C GLY A 334 -19.47 -6.45 5.68
N LEU A 335 -19.35 -7.28 6.72
CA LEU A 335 -18.11 -8.00 7.02
C LEU A 335 -17.76 -9.04 5.94
N ASP A 336 -18.73 -9.55 5.19
CA ASP A 336 -18.50 -10.52 4.11
C ASP A 336 -17.65 -9.97 2.97
N ALA A 337 -17.68 -8.65 2.76
CA ALA A 337 -16.86 -7.98 1.76
C ALA A 337 -15.40 -7.77 2.19
N TRP A 338 -15.08 -7.99 3.46
CA TRP A 338 -13.73 -7.80 3.98
C TRP A 338 -12.88 -9.06 3.75
N PRO A 339 -11.57 -8.91 3.53
CA PRO A 339 -10.67 -10.06 3.46
C PRO A 339 -10.56 -10.75 4.83
N ASP A 340 -10.31 -12.06 4.82
CA ASP A 340 -10.12 -12.85 6.04
C ASP A 340 -8.97 -12.27 6.86
N PRO A 341 -9.19 -12.03 8.17
CA PRO A 341 -8.25 -11.36 9.04
C PRO A 341 -7.24 -12.32 9.70
N ASP A 342 -6.08 -11.78 10.04
CA ASP A 342 -5.10 -12.45 10.90
C ASP A 342 -5.42 -12.23 12.38
N ALA A 343 -6.15 -11.15 12.71
CA ALA A 343 -6.55 -10.83 14.07
C ALA A 343 -7.88 -10.07 14.08
N ILE A 344 -8.69 -10.31 15.10
CA ILE A 344 -9.98 -9.66 15.29
C ILE A 344 -10.05 -9.12 16.72
N PHE A 345 -10.42 -7.84 16.84
CA PHE A 345 -10.79 -7.25 18.12
C PHE A 345 -12.29 -6.94 18.15
N ILE A 346 -12.97 -7.31 19.25
CA ILE A 346 -14.37 -6.95 19.50
C ILE A 346 -14.42 -6.07 20.75
N GLY A 347 -14.69 -4.77 20.56
CA GLY A 347 -14.92 -3.81 21.63
C GLY A 347 -16.39 -3.62 22.00
N GLY A 348 -17.30 -4.02 21.12
CA GLY A 348 -18.75 -3.95 21.32
C GLY A 348 -19.50 -4.80 20.29
N SER A 349 -20.51 -5.56 20.73
CA SER A 349 -21.19 -6.58 19.91
C SER A 349 -22.57 -6.16 19.36
N GLY A 350 -23.12 -5.05 19.83
CA GLY A 350 -24.45 -4.62 19.36
C GLY A 350 -25.63 -5.53 19.73
N GLY A 351 -25.43 -6.60 20.53
CA GLY A 351 -26.48 -7.50 21.04
C GLY A 351 -26.48 -8.93 20.47
N GLU A 352 -25.74 -9.21 19.40
CA GLU A 352 -25.69 -10.54 18.74
C GLU A 352 -24.28 -11.17 18.91
N LEU A 353 -23.82 -11.22 20.17
CA LEU A 353 -22.43 -11.59 20.47
C LEU A 353 -22.10 -13.03 20.07
N ALA A 354 -22.99 -14.00 20.29
CA ALA A 354 -22.73 -15.40 20.00
C ALA A 354 -22.51 -15.64 18.48
N ASP A 355 -23.42 -15.11 17.66
CA ASP A 355 -23.34 -15.24 16.20
C ASP A 355 -22.10 -14.52 15.63
N LEU A 356 -21.77 -13.37 16.20
CA LEU A 356 -20.59 -12.60 15.82
C LEU A 356 -19.30 -13.37 16.14
N ILE A 357 -19.20 -14.00 17.32
CA ILE A 357 -18.06 -14.85 17.68
C ILE A 357 -17.93 -16.02 16.69
N ALA A 358 -19.04 -16.70 16.39
CA ALA A 358 -19.04 -17.81 15.46
C ALA A 358 -18.59 -17.38 14.04
N LEU A 359 -19.06 -16.24 13.57
CA LEU A 359 -18.60 -15.66 12.30
C LEU A 359 -17.11 -15.35 12.33
N CYS A 360 -16.65 -14.66 13.37
CA CYS A 360 -15.26 -14.26 13.52
C CYS A 360 -14.31 -15.46 13.52
N LEU A 361 -14.61 -16.51 14.26
CA LEU A 361 -13.77 -17.72 14.31
C LEU A 361 -13.71 -18.44 12.94
N ARG A 362 -14.82 -18.49 12.20
CA ARG A 362 -14.82 -19.08 10.84
C ARG A 362 -14.00 -18.29 9.83
N ARG A 363 -13.96 -16.95 9.96
CA ARG A 363 -13.24 -16.05 9.04
C ARG A 363 -11.79 -15.84 9.44
N LEU A 364 -11.43 -16.18 10.67
CA LEU A 364 -10.08 -15.99 11.18
C LEU A 364 -9.10 -16.94 10.44
N ARG A 365 -8.02 -16.37 9.94
CA ARG A 365 -6.97 -17.15 9.25
C ARG A 365 -6.26 -18.10 10.22
N PRO A 366 -5.67 -19.21 9.74
CA PRO A 366 -4.91 -20.13 10.58
C PRO A 366 -3.84 -19.42 11.40
N GLY A 367 -3.79 -19.69 12.71
CA GLY A 367 -2.89 -19.06 13.66
C GLY A 367 -3.29 -17.63 14.08
N GLY A 368 -4.43 -17.13 13.60
CA GLY A 368 -4.96 -15.82 13.99
C GLY A 368 -5.59 -15.81 15.40
N TRP A 369 -5.84 -14.61 15.92
CA TRP A 369 -6.40 -14.40 17.25
C TRP A 369 -7.66 -13.56 17.24
N LEU A 370 -8.67 -13.99 18.00
CA LEU A 370 -9.84 -13.22 18.39
C LEU A 370 -9.65 -12.72 19.83
N VAL A 371 -9.68 -11.39 20.02
CA VAL A 371 -9.60 -10.76 21.35
C VAL A 371 -10.83 -9.91 21.60
N MET A 372 -11.45 -10.08 22.76
CA MET A 372 -12.69 -9.42 23.14
C MET A 372 -12.57 -8.81 24.53
N ASN A 373 -13.06 -7.60 24.72
CA ASN A 373 -13.05 -6.92 26.01
C ASN A 373 -14.47 -6.79 26.57
N PHE A 374 -14.67 -7.23 27.81
CA PHE A 374 -15.96 -7.16 28.49
C PHE A 374 -15.85 -6.50 29.86
N VAL A 375 -16.88 -5.72 30.20
CA VAL A 375 -17.07 -5.08 31.51
C VAL A 375 -18.30 -5.63 32.23
N THR A 376 -19.11 -6.47 31.57
CA THR A 376 -20.31 -7.10 32.12
C THR A 376 -20.15 -8.62 32.20
N LEU A 377 -20.70 -9.23 33.25
CA LEU A 377 -20.66 -10.68 33.47
C LEU A 377 -21.43 -11.43 32.40
N GLU A 378 -22.57 -10.87 31.96
CA GLU A 378 -23.44 -11.47 30.96
C GLU A 378 -22.71 -11.64 29.62
N ASN A 379 -22.02 -10.61 29.11
CA ASN A 379 -21.26 -10.70 27.87
C ASN A 379 -20.08 -11.66 28.00
N MET A 380 -19.37 -11.66 29.12
CA MET A 380 -18.32 -12.61 29.40
C MET A 380 -18.83 -14.05 29.39
N ALA A 381 -19.96 -14.31 30.08
CA ALA A 381 -20.57 -15.63 30.12
C ALA A 381 -21.03 -16.09 28.74
N THR A 382 -21.69 -15.21 27.97
CA THR A 382 -22.08 -15.50 26.59
C THR A 382 -20.87 -15.87 25.74
N ALA A 383 -19.77 -15.08 25.81
CA ALA A 383 -18.58 -15.34 25.04
C ALA A 383 -17.94 -16.70 25.37
N THR A 384 -17.74 -17.00 26.67
CA THR A 384 -17.07 -18.24 27.09
C THR A 384 -17.92 -19.46 26.77
N GLN A 385 -19.24 -19.40 26.94
CA GLN A 385 -20.17 -20.49 26.57
C GLN A 385 -20.17 -20.74 25.06
N THR A 386 -20.18 -19.67 24.27
CA THR A 386 -20.12 -19.77 22.79
C THR A 386 -18.80 -20.39 22.34
N LEU A 387 -17.67 -19.93 22.88
CA LEU A 387 -16.35 -20.47 22.56
C LEU A 387 -16.24 -21.95 22.91
N GLN A 388 -16.73 -22.33 24.07
CA GLN A 388 -16.79 -23.74 24.50
C GLN A 388 -17.66 -24.60 23.58
N ALA A 389 -18.83 -24.11 23.20
CA ALA A 389 -19.74 -24.82 22.29
C ALA A 389 -19.14 -24.99 20.87
N LEU A 390 -18.33 -24.07 20.44
CA LEU A 390 -17.62 -24.13 19.15
C LEU A 390 -16.30 -24.92 19.18
N GLY A 391 -15.88 -25.45 20.34
CA GLY A 391 -14.64 -26.19 20.50
C GLY A 391 -13.39 -25.31 20.31
N ALA A 392 -13.50 -24.01 20.50
CA ALA A 392 -12.38 -23.08 20.36
C ALA A 392 -11.37 -23.25 21.51
N THR A 393 -10.11 -22.95 21.24
CA THR A 393 -9.10 -22.76 22.30
C THR A 393 -9.19 -21.33 22.82
N TRP A 394 -9.36 -21.14 24.13
CA TRP A 394 -9.55 -19.81 24.70
C TRP A 394 -9.03 -19.68 26.12
N ASP A 395 -8.72 -18.44 26.53
CA ASP A 395 -8.42 -18.04 27.89
C ASP A 395 -9.06 -16.70 28.26
N VAL A 396 -9.15 -16.41 29.56
CA VAL A 396 -9.66 -15.15 30.09
C VAL A 396 -8.64 -14.54 31.04
N LEU A 397 -8.30 -13.30 30.79
CA LEU A 397 -7.50 -12.47 31.66
C LEU A 397 -8.37 -11.37 32.30
N GLN A 398 -8.37 -11.23 33.60
CA GLN A 398 -8.91 -10.04 34.28
C GLN A 398 -7.82 -9.02 34.48
N LEU A 399 -8.01 -7.80 33.97
CA LEU A 399 -7.12 -6.68 34.15
C LEU A 399 -7.81 -5.58 34.96
N GLN A 400 -7.18 -5.15 36.05
CA GLN A 400 -7.62 -4.01 36.85
C GLN A 400 -6.46 -3.06 37.02
N ALA A 401 -6.65 -1.81 36.62
CA ALA A 401 -5.67 -0.73 36.77
C ALA A 401 -6.09 0.26 37.84
N ALA A 402 -5.13 0.89 38.49
CA ALA A 402 -5.38 2.02 39.35
C ALA A 402 -4.38 3.14 38.97
N ARG A 403 -4.88 4.36 38.82
CA ARG A 403 -4.06 5.53 38.46
C ARG A 403 -4.00 6.52 39.61
N SER A 404 -2.84 7.14 39.80
CA SER A 404 -2.71 8.22 40.77
C SER A 404 -3.50 9.44 40.32
N LYS A 405 -4.27 10.03 41.23
CA LYS A 405 -4.96 11.31 41.04
C LYS A 405 -4.57 12.30 42.13
N PRO A 406 -4.34 13.56 41.81
CA PRO A 406 -4.06 14.59 42.80
C PRO A 406 -5.21 14.74 43.79
N ILE A 407 -4.88 14.91 45.07
CA ILE A 407 -5.80 15.28 46.13
C ILE A 407 -5.07 16.25 47.08
N LEU A 408 -5.47 17.51 47.09
CA LEU A 408 -4.75 18.57 47.78
C LEU A 408 -3.27 18.62 47.35
N HIS A 409 -2.34 18.39 48.28
CA HIS A 409 -0.89 18.36 48.06
C HIS A 409 -0.33 16.91 47.94
N MET A 410 -1.20 15.92 47.86
CA MET A 410 -0.85 14.47 47.82
C MET A 410 -1.46 13.81 46.56
N HIS A 411 -1.21 12.55 46.40
CA HIS A 411 -1.84 11.72 45.36
C HIS A 411 -2.54 10.53 46.00
N ARG A 412 -3.72 10.20 45.50
CA ARG A 412 -4.42 8.95 45.84
C ARG A 412 -4.47 8.02 44.62
N MET A 413 -4.52 6.73 44.87
CA MET A 413 -4.86 5.78 43.81
C MET A 413 -6.37 5.78 43.56
N ALA A 414 -6.79 5.89 42.29
CA ALA A 414 -8.16 5.76 41.84
C ALA A 414 -8.23 4.49 40.97
N ALA A 415 -9.00 3.50 41.42
CA ALA A 415 -9.19 2.25 40.68
C ALA A 415 -10.10 2.51 39.46
N GLU A 416 -9.72 1.91 38.35
CA GLU A 416 -10.58 1.75 37.16
C GLU A 416 -11.41 0.45 37.34
N ASN A 417 -12.53 0.36 36.61
CA ASN A 417 -13.31 -0.88 36.63
C ASN A 417 -12.50 -2.03 36.02
N PRO A 418 -12.58 -3.23 36.57
CA PRO A 418 -11.94 -4.40 35.97
C PRO A 418 -12.53 -4.70 34.59
N VAL A 419 -11.67 -5.15 33.69
CA VAL A 419 -12.03 -5.58 32.33
C VAL A 419 -11.60 -7.03 32.16
N TRP A 420 -12.48 -7.87 31.61
CA TRP A 420 -12.15 -9.21 31.19
C TRP A 420 -11.73 -9.19 29.73
N ILE A 421 -10.52 -9.65 29.45
CA ILE A 421 -9.96 -9.81 28.12
C ILE A 421 -10.07 -11.30 27.80
N VAL A 422 -10.96 -11.65 26.87
CA VAL A 422 -11.16 -13.02 26.40
C VAL A 422 -10.40 -13.17 25.08
N CYS A 423 -9.52 -14.18 25.02
CA CYS A 423 -8.73 -14.48 23.84
C CYS A 423 -9.09 -15.86 23.32
N ALA A 424 -9.22 -15.99 21.99
CA ALA A 424 -9.60 -17.27 21.40
C ALA A 424 -8.94 -17.50 20.03
N GLN A 425 -8.82 -18.79 19.69
CA GLN A 425 -8.43 -19.29 18.38
C GLN A 425 -9.39 -20.41 17.95
N PRO A 426 -9.57 -20.67 16.65
CA PRO A 426 -10.25 -21.86 16.19
C PRO A 426 -9.64 -23.12 16.83
N GLY A 427 -10.46 -24.12 17.17
CA GLY A 427 -9.96 -25.40 17.68
C GLY A 427 -9.27 -26.23 16.59
N ASP A 428 -8.46 -27.21 16.98
CA ASP A 428 -7.62 -28.05 16.11
C ASP A 428 -8.43 -28.96 15.14
N GLY A 429 -9.63 -28.63 14.79
CA GLY A 429 -10.51 -29.41 13.93
C GLY A 429 -11.46 -28.59 13.05
N ALA A 430 -11.26 -27.29 12.96
CA ALA A 430 -12.14 -26.40 12.17
C ALA A 430 -11.52 -26.01 10.82
#